data_af0642ee887e189e821d3099a306157e
#
_entry.id   af0642ee887e189e821d3099a306157e
#
_cell.length_a   1.000
_cell.length_b   1.000
_cell.length_c   1.000
_cell.angle_alpha   90.00
_cell.angle_beta   90.00
_cell.angle_gamma   90.00
#
_symmetry.space_group_name_H-M   'P 1'
#
loop_
_entity.id
_entity.type
_entity.pdbx_description
1 polymer ?
#
loop_
_entity_poly.entity_id
_entity_poly.type
_entity_poly.pdbx_seq_one_letter_code
_entity_poly.pdbx_strand_id
1 'polypeptide(L)'
;MIERLESDAVLRYGIEDVVTNLDVLERMQPSESLLRAVLHTKHLMNPEVLAAARQIVRQVVEEIMARLAKEVRQAFSGVRDRRRRSFIPLARNFDFKSTLRANLQHWHPQHGKLYIESPRFNSRIKRQSEQWQLVLLVDQSGSMVDSVIHSAVMAACLWQLPGIRTHLVAFDTSVVDLTADVADPVELLMKVQLGGGTNIASAVEYGRQLIEQPAKSVIILVSDFYEGGSSSLLTHQVKKCVQLSLIHI
;
A
#
# COMPACT_ATOMS: atom_id res chain seq x y z
N MET A 1 23.36 12.53 10.79
CA MET A 1 24.30 12.37 11.93
C MET A 1 23.55 11.98 13.20
N ILE A 2 22.41 12.59 13.51
CA ILE A 2 21.56 12.23 14.67
C ILE A 2 20.98 10.83 14.52
N GLU A 3 20.41 10.45 13.37
CA GLU A 3 19.89 9.10 13.11
C GLU A 3 20.92 7.97 13.26
N ARG A 4 22.20 8.23 12.93
CA ARG A 4 23.28 7.25 13.18
C ARG A 4 23.58 7.08 14.66
N LEU A 5 23.52 8.18 15.43
CA LEU A 5 23.76 8.13 16.89
C LEU A 5 22.59 7.45 17.63
N GLU A 6 21.36 7.66 17.18
CA GLU A 6 20.18 6.99 17.71
C GLU A 6 20.19 5.47 17.37
N SER A 7 20.55 5.11 16.15
CA SER A 7 20.73 3.73 15.72
C SER A 7 21.86 3.02 16.48
N ASP A 8 22.99 3.70 16.73
CA ASP A 8 24.11 3.20 17.52
C ASP A 8 23.77 3.08 19.02
N ALA A 9 22.96 4.00 19.56
CA ALA A 9 22.50 3.93 20.94
C ALA A 9 21.55 2.75 21.16
N VAL A 10 20.61 2.54 20.25
CA VAL A 10 19.68 1.40 20.24
C VAL A 10 20.42 0.06 20.16
N LEU A 11 21.50 -0.01 19.38
CA LEU A 11 22.34 -1.22 19.28
C LEU A 11 23.25 -1.45 20.51
N ARG A 12 23.66 -0.40 21.24
CA ARG A 12 24.60 -0.50 22.37
C ARG A 12 23.92 -0.72 23.71
N TYR A 13 22.71 -0.21 23.92
CA TYR A 13 22.04 -0.25 25.25
C TYR A 13 20.94 -1.31 25.37
N GLY A 14 20.79 -2.17 24.36
CA GLY A 14 19.68 -3.11 24.29
C GLY A 14 18.38 -2.40 23.93
N ILE A 15 17.83 -2.74 22.80
CA ILE A 15 16.58 -2.14 22.25
C ILE A 15 15.45 -2.17 23.28
N GLU A 16 15.43 -3.21 24.12
CA GLU A 16 14.38 -3.45 25.11
C GLU A 16 14.32 -2.38 26.20
N ASP A 17 15.45 -1.98 26.76
CA ASP A 17 15.51 -0.99 27.86
C ASP A 17 15.15 0.42 27.39
N VAL A 18 15.47 0.75 26.15
CA VAL A 18 15.23 2.09 25.58
C VAL A 18 13.75 2.27 25.23
N VAL A 19 13.13 1.25 24.64
CA VAL A 19 11.76 1.33 24.11
C VAL A 19 10.71 1.04 25.19
N THR A 20 11.10 0.43 26.31
CA THR A 20 10.20 0.20 27.46
C THR A 20 10.16 1.39 28.44
N ASN A 21 11.04 2.38 28.31
CA ASN A 21 11.08 3.55 29.16
C ASN A 21 10.29 4.73 28.53
N LEU A 22 9.21 5.16 29.21
CA LEU A 22 8.31 6.20 28.72
C LEU A 22 9.06 7.54 28.46
N ASP A 23 9.91 7.98 29.39
CA ASP A 23 10.63 9.26 29.30
C ASP A 23 11.59 9.30 28.11
N VAL A 24 12.15 8.16 27.75
CA VAL A 24 13.05 8.02 26.60
C VAL A 24 12.24 8.03 25.30
N LEU A 25 11.16 7.27 25.27
CA LEU A 25 10.30 7.13 24.10
C LEU A 25 9.68 8.47 23.67
N GLU A 26 9.23 9.31 24.63
CA GLU A 26 8.64 10.61 24.35
C GLU A 26 9.65 11.64 23.79
N ARG A 27 10.95 11.43 24.03
CA ARG A 27 12.03 12.32 23.53
C ARG A 27 12.59 11.89 22.19
N MET A 28 12.30 10.66 21.74
CA MET A 28 12.81 10.16 20.47
C MET A 28 12.03 10.76 19.27
N GLN A 29 12.76 11.02 18.19
CA GLN A 29 12.12 11.45 16.96
C GLN A 29 11.47 10.25 16.27
N PRO A 30 10.23 10.39 15.75
CA PRO A 30 9.56 9.35 14.98
C PRO A 30 10.41 8.97 13.76
N SER A 31 10.76 7.69 13.64
CA SER A 31 11.57 7.15 12.56
C SER A 31 11.15 5.72 12.22
N GLU A 32 11.44 5.26 11.02
CA GLU A 32 11.16 3.88 10.62
C GLU A 32 11.93 2.86 11.49
N SER A 33 13.15 3.21 11.94
CA SER A 33 13.94 2.38 12.86
C SER A 33 13.27 2.24 14.23
N LEU A 34 12.71 3.33 14.76
CA LEU A 34 11.97 3.31 16.01
C LEU A 34 10.67 2.51 15.88
N LEU A 35 9.97 2.65 14.76
CA LEU A 35 8.77 1.85 14.46
C LEU A 35 9.10 0.34 14.47
N ARG A 36 10.20 -0.08 13.86
CA ARG A 36 10.67 -1.49 13.91
C ARG A 36 10.92 -1.94 15.33
N ALA A 37 11.66 -1.14 16.11
CA ALA A 37 11.95 -1.46 17.51
C ALA A 37 10.66 -1.63 18.32
N VAL A 38 9.69 -0.72 18.17
CA VAL A 38 8.38 -0.81 18.81
C VAL A 38 7.65 -2.09 18.41
N LEU A 39 7.61 -2.46 17.14
CA LEU A 39 6.92 -3.66 16.68
C LEU A 39 7.54 -4.95 17.21
N HIS A 40 8.87 -4.98 17.37
CA HIS A 40 9.56 -6.14 17.98
C HIS A 40 9.31 -6.27 19.46
N THR A 41 9.23 -5.16 20.19
CA THR A 41 9.21 -5.15 21.65
C THR A 41 7.85 -4.87 22.27
N LYS A 42 6.80 -4.63 21.45
CA LYS A 42 5.45 -4.28 21.92
C LYS A 42 4.86 -5.28 22.92
N HIS A 43 5.24 -6.56 22.84
CA HIS A 43 4.79 -7.60 23.75
C HIS A 43 5.41 -7.49 25.16
N LEU A 44 6.48 -6.71 25.31
CA LEU A 44 7.16 -6.44 26.59
C LEU A 44 6.69 -5.12 27.23
N MET A 45 5.93 -4.30 26.50
CA MET A 45 5.53 -2.97 26.93
C MET A 45 4.34 -3.02 27.91
N ASN A 46 4.39 -2.17 28.93
CA ASN A 46 3.22 -1.91 29.78
C ASN A 46 2.18 -1.04 29.03
N PRO A 47 0.93 -0.95 29.49
CA PRO A 47 -0.13 -0.21 28.79
C PRO A 47 0.17 1.28 28.54
N GLU A 48 0.91 1.94 29.43
CA GLU A 48 1.24 3.38 29.31
C GLU A 48 2.28 3.59 28.21
N VAL A 49 3.35 2.80 28.22
CA VAL A 49 4.38 2.80 27.17
C VAL A 49 3.78 2.41 25.82
N LEU A 50 2.87 1.44 25.80
CA LEU A 50 2.18 1.02 24.57
C LEU A 50 1.34 2.14 23.98
N ALA A 51 0.69 2.97 24.82
CA ALA A 51 -0.06 4.13 24.36
C ALA A 51 0.83 5.20 23.71
N ALA A 52 2.00 5.50 24.33
CA ALA A 52 3.00 6.40 23.76
C ALA A 52 3.59 5.84 22.44
N ALA A 53 3.91 4.55 22.42
CA ALA A 53 4.40 3.86 21.23
C ALA A 53 3.41 3.94 20.05
N ARG A 54 2.09 3.81 20.31
CA ARG A 54 1.05 3.99 19.28
C ARG A 54 1.05 5.39 18.66
N GLN A 55 1.35 6.42 19.43
CA GLN A 55 1.46 7.79 18.91
C GLN A 55 2.61 7.92 17.91
N ILE A 56 3.76 7.32 18.24
CA ILE A 56 4.94 7.31 17.37
C ILE A 56 4.63 6.52 16.09
N VAL A 57 4.07 5.32 16.24
CA VAL A 57 3.66 4.50 15.09
C VAL A 57 2.73 5.29 14.18
N ARG A 58 1.76 6.01 14.73
CA ARG A 58 0.83 6.84 13.96
C ARG A 58 1.54 7.90 13.15
N GLN A 59 2.47 8.64 13.73
CA GLN A 59 3.21 9.70 13.03
C GLN A 59 4.04 9.13 11.86
N VAL A 60 4.76 8.04 12.09
CA VAL A 60 5.57 7.39 11.04
C VAL A 60 4.68 6.84 9.93
N VAL A 61 3.58 6.17 10.29
CA VAL A 61 2.62 5.62 9.32
C VAL A 61 1.98 6.72 8.49
N GLU A 62 1.57 7.84 9.09
CA GLU A 62 1.01 9.00 8.37
C GLU A 62 2.01 9.58 7.36
N GLU A 63 3.29 9.66 7.72
CA GLU A 63 4.34 10.12 6.80
C GLU A 63 4.52 9.17 5.61
N ILE A 64 4.61 7.85 5.86
CA ILE A 64 4.73 6.85 4.80
C ILE A 64 3.48 6.88 3.91
N MET A 65 2.28 6.97 4.51
CA MET A 65 1.02 7.07 3.76
C MET A 65 0.98 8.32 2.87
N ALA A 66 1.41 9.48 3.37
CA ALA A 66 1.43 10.71 2.58
C ALA A 66 2.33 10.59 1.34
N ARG A 67 3.46 9.90 1.48
CA ARG A 67 4.40 9.60 0.39
C ARG A 67 3.77 8.65 -0.63
N LEU A 68 3.28 7.50 -0.20
CA LEU A 68 2.74 6.46 -1.07
C LEU A 68 1.38 6.82 -1.69
N ALA A 69 0.49 7.50 -0.97
CA ALA A 69 -0.84 7.86 -1.46
C ALA A 69 -0.78 8.73 -2.73
N LYS A 70 0.25 9.56 -2.89
CA LYS A 70 0.44 10.36 -4.10
C LYS A 70 0.74 9.48 -5.31
N GLU A 71 1.63 8.52 -5.16
CA GLU A 71 2.05 7.59 -6.22
C GLU A 71 0.88 6.66 -6.60
N VAL A 72 0.23 6.08 -5.61
CA VAL A 72 -0.93 5.19 -5.80
C VAL A 72 -2.06 5.93 -6.52
N ARG A 73 -2.42 7.15 -6.09
CA ARG A 73 -3.45 7.95 -6.77
C ARG A 73 -3.08 8.31 -8.21
N GLN A 74 -1.80 8.54 -8.49
CA GLN A 74 -1.33 8.81 -9.86
C GLN A 74 -1.45 7.57 -10.74
N ALA A 75 -1.05 6.40 -10.26
CA ALA A 75 -1.15 5.13 -10.98
C ALA A 75 -2.59 4.77 -11.33
N PHE A 76 -3.53 5.00 -10.41
CA PHE A 76 -4.96 4.72 -10.59
C PHE A 76 -5.79 5.90 -11.12
N SER A 77 -5.19 7.08 -11.33
CA SER A 77 -5.87 8.20 -11.99
C SER A 77 -6.12 7.85 -13.46
N GLY A 78 -7.36 7.53 -13.80
CA GLY A 78 -7.79 7.01 -15.09
C GLY A 78 -7.08 7.57 -16.33
N VAL A 79 -6.95 6.74 -17.36
CA VAL A 79 -6.27 7.07 -18.62
C VAL A 79 -7.06 8.12 -19.39
N ARG A 80 -6.36 9.10 -19.97
CA ARG A 80 -6.93 10.12 -20.85
C ARG A 80 -7.54 9.46 -22.09
N ASP A 81 -8.87 9.51 -22.22
CA ASP A 81 -9.55 9.04 -23.43
C ASP A 81 -9.51 10.12 -24.51
N ARG A 82 -8.68 9.91 -25.53
CA ARG A 82 -8.58 10.81 -26.67
C ARG A 82 -9.75 10.71 -27.66
N ARG A 83 -10.58 9.68 -27.51
CA ARG A 83 -11.72 9.44 -28.42
C ARG A 83 -13.01 10.10 -27.92
N ARG A 84 -13.12 10.30 -26.60
CA ARG A 84 -14.31 10.95 -26.00
C ARG A 84 -13.98 12.35 -25.52
N ARG A 85 -14.87 13.27 -25.82
CA ARG A 85 -14.78 14.66 -25.36
C ARG A 85 -15.48 14.83 -24.02
N SER A 86 -14.94 15.72 -23.21
CA SER A 86 -15.54 16.14 -21.94
C SER A 86 -16.12 17.53 -22.11
N PHE A 87 -17.31 17.75 -21.58
CA PHE A 87 -17.90 19.08 -21.46
C PHE A 87 -17.44 19.83 -20.21
N ILE A 88 -16.69 19.14 -19.32
CA ILE A 88 -16.19 19.73 -18.08
C ILE A 88 -14.84 20.41 -18.35
N PRO A 89 -14.72 21.74 -18.13
CA PRO A 89 -13.51 22.50 -18.43
C PRO A 89 -12.46 22.33 -17.33
N LEU A 90 -11.74 21.21 -17.33
CA LEU A 90 -10.62 20.96 -16.44
C LEU A 90 -9.31 21.19 -17.19
N ALA A 91 -8.43 22.08 -16.68
CA ALA A 91 -7.15 22.42 -17.30
C ALA A 91 -6.29 21.19 -17.63
N ARG A 92 -6.24 20.18 -16.75
CA ARG A 92 -5.51 18.92 -16.96
C ARG A 92 -6.02 18.07 -18.13
N ASN A 93 -7.25 18.32 -18.58
CA ASN A 93 -7.91 17.60 -19.68
C ASN A 93 -7.93 18.40 -20.99
N PHE A 94 -7.35 19.60 -20.99
CA PHE A 94 -7.34 20.47 -22.16
C PHE A 94 -6.62 19.82 -23.34
N ASP A 95 -7.29 19.84 -24.50
CA ASP A 95 -6.74 19.33 -25.76
C ASP A 95 -6.31 20.50 -26.64
N PHE A 96 -5.04 20.91 -26.44
CA PHE A 96 -4.46 22.02 -27.17
C PHE A 96 -4.56 21.86 -28.70
N LYS A 97 -4.20 20.67 -29.22
CA LYS A 97 -4.18 20.42 -30.67
C LYS A 97 -5.56 20.48 -31.29
N SER A 98 -6.57 19.89 -30.65
CA SER A 98 -7.95 19.92 -31.15
C SER A 98 -8.60 21.30 -30.97
N THR A 99 -8.26 22.03 -29.90
CA THR A 99 -8.71 23.41 -29.67
C THR A 99 -8.14 24.34 -30.72
N LEU A 100 -6.82 24.27 -30.96
CA LEU A 100 -6.17 25.09 -32.00
C LEU A 100 -6.81 24.85 -33.35
N ARG A 101 -6.95 23.60 -33.77
CA ARG A 101 -7.52 23.22 -35.05
C ARG A 101 -8.98 23.70 -35.22
N ALA A 102 -9.79 23.65 -34.14
CA ALA A 102 -11.18 24.09 -34.16
C ALA A 102 -11.34 25.61 -34.23
N ASN A 103 -10.32 26.36 -33.80
CA ASN A 103 -10.40 27.82 -33.74
C ASN A 103 -9.50 28.52 -34.77
N LEU A 104 -8.88 27.80 -35.72
CA LEU A 104 -8.05 28.40 -36.78
C LEU A 104 -8.79 29.46 -37.61
N GLN A 105 -10.11 29.33 -37.81
CA GLN A 105 -10.95 30.30 -38.48
C GLN A 105 -11.05 31.64 -37.75
N HIS A 106 -10.76 31.67 -36.47
CA HIS A 106 -10.82 32.88 -35.63
C HIS A 106 -9.42 33.53 -35.49
N TRP A 107 -8.54 33.29 -36.46
CA TRP A 107 -7.28 34.00 -36.58
C TRP A 107 -7.50 35.41 -37.10
N HIS A 108 -7.05 36.41 -36.34
CA HIS A 108 -7.11 37.82 -36.72
C HIS A 108 -5.74 38.30 -37.22
N PRO A 109 -5.56 38.46 -38.54
CA PRO A 109 -4.26 38.86 -39.10
C PRO A 109 -3.79 40.24 -38.61
N GLN A 110 -4.73 41.18 -38.42
CA GLN A 110 -4.43 42.54 -37.95
C GLN A 110 -3.84 42.62 -36.55
N HIS A 111 -4.19 41.66 -35.67
CA HIS A 111 -3.72 41.61 -34.30
C HIS A 111 -2.67 40.50 -34.07
N GLY A 112 -2.40 39.65 -35.04
CA GLY A 112 -1.51 38.50 -34.89
C GLY A 112 -1.96 37.52 -33.80
N LYS A 113 -3.27 37.45 -33.49
CA LYS A 113 -3.83 36.69 -32.38
C LYS A 113 -4.87 35.70 -32.83
N LEU A 114 -4.89 34.53 -32.20
CA LEU A 114 -5.91 33.50 -32.32
C LEU A 114 -6.86 33.61 -31.12
N TYR A 115 -8.15 33.81 -31.39
CA TYR A 115 -9.18 33.80 -30.37
C TYR A 115 -9.75 32.40 -30.20
N ILE A 116 -9.79 31.92 -28.92
CA ILE A 116 -10.32 30.60 -28.60
C ILE A 116 -11.77 30.75 -28.13
N GLU A 117 -12.71 30.44 -29.02
CA GLU A 117 -14.16 30.46 -28.73
C GLU A 117 -14.63 29.07 -28.28
N SER A 118 -14.06 28.01 -28.85
CA SER A 118 -14.46 26.63 -28.61
C SER A 118 -13.32 25.80 -28.00
N PRO A 119 -13.03 25.93 -26.69
CA PRO A 119 -12.04 25.12 -26.06
C PRO A 119 -12.47 23.64 -26.00
N ARG A 120 -11.57 22.73 -26.31
CA ARG A 120 -11.85 21.29 -26.32
C ARG A 120 -11.11 20.57 -25.20
N PHE A 121 -11.84 19.68 -24.53
CA PHE A 121 -11.33 18.89 -23.43
C PHE A 121 -11.51 17.40 -23.72
N ASN A 122 -10.51 16.59 -23.38
CA ASN A 122 -10.63 15.14 -23.46
C ASN A 122 -11.40 14.62 -22.25
N SER A 123 -12.20 13.58 -22.45
CA SER A 123 -12.77 12.84 -21.34
C SER A 123 -11.67 12.03 -20.66
N ARG A 124 -11.76 11.88 -19.35
CA ARG A 124 -11.10 10.75 -18.69
C ARG A 124 -12.15 9.67 -18.51
N ILE A 125 -11.90 8.52 -19.06
CA ILE A 125 -12.62 7.34 -18.62
C ILE A 125 -12.19 7.15 -17.17
N LYS A 126 -13.06 7.55 -16.20
CA LYS A 126 -13.13 6.72 -15.01
C LYS A 126 -13.43 5.35 -15.59
N ARG A 127 -12.47 4.44 -15.58
CA ARG A 127 -12.81 3.02 -15.71
C ARG A 127 -13.94 2.84 -14.72
N GLN A 128 -15.13 2.65 -15.26
CA GLN A 128 -16.32 2.34 -14.48
C GLN A 128 -15.85 1.17 -13.63
N SER A 129 -15.88 1.32 -12.34
CA SER A 129 -15.10 0.51 -11.39
C SER A 129 -15.41 -0.96 -11.60
N GLU A 130 -14.68 -1.59 -12.51
CA GLU A 130 -14.53 -3.02 -12.45
C GLU A 130 -13.94 -3.24 -11.08
N GLN A 131 -14.70 -3.81 -10.18
CA GLN A 131 -14.23 -4.07 -8.83
C GLN A 131 -13.12 -5.12 -8.94
N TRP A 132 -11.89 -4.64 -8.91
CA TRP A 132 -10.74 -5.52 -8.81
C TRP A 132 -10.61 -6.00 -7.37
N GLN A 133 -10.34 -7.26 -7.21
CA GLN A 133 -10.03 -7.86 -5.93
C GLN A 133 -8.52 -8.03 -5.82
N LEU A 134 -7.95 -7.48 -4.76
CA LEU A 134 -6.53 -7.58 -4.46
C LEU A 134 -6.37 -8.34 -3.14
N VAL A 135 -5.65 -9.45 -3.17
CA VAL A 135 -5.32 -10.24 -2.00
C VAL A 135 -3.83 -10.12 -1.73
N LEU A 136 -3.47 -9.44 -0.66
CA LEU A 136 -2.09 -9.30 -0.20
C LEU A 136 -1.81 -10.38 0.85
N LEU A 137 -0.85 -11.25 0.57
CA LEU A 137 -0.35 -12.27 1.48
C LEU A 137 1.01 -11.82 1.97
N VAL A 138 1.13 -11.51 3.26
CA VAL A 138 2.34 -10.90 3.83
C VAL A 138 2.93 -11.82 4.89
N ASP A 139 4.16 -12.21 4.66
CA ASP A 139 4.96 -12.98 5.59
C ASP A 139 5.33 -12.11 6.80
N GLN A 140 5.00 -12.57 7.99
CA GLN A 140 5.31 -11.89 9.25
C GLN A 140 6.48 -12.52 10.03
N SER A 141 7.30 -13.32 9.34
CA SER A 141 8.55 -13.82 9.92
C SER A 141 9.46 -12.66 10.36
N GLY A 142 10.35 -12.92 11.34
CA GLY A 142 11.15 -11.87 11.97
C GLY A 142 12.04 -11.08 11.01
N SER A 143 12.45 -11.67 9.88
CA SER A 143 13.22 -11.01 8.81
C SER A 143 12.40 -10.03 7.98
N MET A 144 11.05 -10.13 8.01
CA MET A 144 10.15 -9.44 7.09
C MET A 144 9.49 -8.19 7.68
N VAL A 145 9.95 -7.67 8.82
CA VAL A 145 9.32 -6.53 9.53
C VAL A 145 9.09 -5.32 8.62
N ASP A 146 10.09 -4.97 7.81
CA ASP A 146 9.98 -3.83 6.88
C ASP A 146 8.91 -4.05 5.83
N SER A 147 8.87 -5.26 5.29
CA SER A 147 7.86 -5.65 4.30
C SER A 147 6.46 -5.64 4.89
N VAL A 148 6.31 -6.03 6.16
CA VAL A 148 5.04 -5.96 6.90
C VAL A 148 4.58 -4.51 7.04
N ILE A 149 5.47 -3.60 7.46
CA ILE A 149 5.15 -2.17 7.59
C ILE A 149 4.69 -1.59 6.26
N HIS A 150 5.48 -1.75 5.21
CA HIS A 150 5.16 -1.21 3.90
C HIS A 150 3.89 -1.84 3.29
N SER A 151 3.68 -3.14 3.48
CA SER A 151 2.49 -3.84 2.98
C SER A 151 1.22 -3.38 3.71
N ALA A 152 1.29 -3.18 5.02
CA ALA A 152 0.16 -2.66 5.80
C ALA A 152 -0.26 -1.26 5.34
N VAL A 153 0.71 -0.37 5.16
CA VAL A 153 0.47 1.00 4.68
C VAL A 153 -0.02 0.99 3.23
N MET A 154 0.55 0.17 2.36
CA MET A 154 0.12 0.01 0.98
C MET A 154 -1.32 -0.51 0.90
N ALA A 155 -1.66 -1.52 1.71
CA ALA A 155 -3.02 -2.05 1.79
C ALA A 155 -4.02 -0.97 2.20
N ALA A 156 -3.69 -0.15 3.20
CA ALA A 156 -4.54 0.98 3.63
C ALA A 156 -4.69 2.04 2.53
N CYS A 157 -3.64 2.34 1.78
CA CYS A 157 -3.71 3.25 0.62
C CYS A 157 -4.62 2.70 -0.49
N LEU A 158 -4.52 1.41 -0.78
CA LEU A 158 -5.32 0.73 -1.82
C LEU A 158 -6.79 0.57 -1.40
N TRP A 159 -7.04 0.32 -0.11
CA TRP A 159 -8.38 0.26 0.47
C TRP A 159 -9.19 1.54 0.24
N GLN A 160 -8.51 2.69 0.26
CA GLN A 160 -9.16 4.00 0.02
C GLN A 160 -9.50 4.24 -1.46
N LEU A 161 -9.08 3.37 -2.38
CA LEU A 161 -9.33 3.55 -3.81
C LEU A 161 -10.69 2.98 -4.21
N PRO A 162 -11.55 3.77 -4.84
CA PRO A 162 -12.82 3.25 -5.35
C PRO A 162 -12.54 2.25 -6.48
N GLY A 163 -13.16 1.07 -6.38
CA GLY A 163 -13.06 0.01 -7.39
C GLY A 163 -11.99 -1.03 -7.11
N ILE A 164 -11.33 -0.97 -5.97
CA ILE A 164 -10.45 -2.04 -5.48
C ILE A 164 -10.99 -2.55 -4.15
N ARG A 165 -11.22 -3.87 -4.07
CA ARG A 165 -11.50 -4.57 -2.83
C ARG A 165 -10.18 -5.19 -2.37
N THR A 166 -9.60 -4.65 -1.31
CA THR A 166 -8.31 -5.10 -0.78
C THR A 166 -8.53 -6.07 0.37
N HIS A 167 -7.89 -7.23 0.31
CA HIS A 167 -7.76 -8.17 1.42
C HIS A 167 -6.31 -8.19 1.86
N LEU A 168 -6.09 -8.20 3.16
CA LEU A 168 -4.77 -8.32 3.76
C LEU A 168 -4.74 -9.52 4.68
N VAL A 169 -3.84 -10.43 4.39
CA VAL A 169 -3.63 -11.67 5.11
C VAL A 169 -2.17 -11.73 5.54
N ALA A 170 -1.94 -11.75 6.83
CA ALA A 170 -0.62 -12.01 7.39
C ALA A 170 -0.46 -13.50 7.67
N PHE A 171 0.73 -14.04 7.49
CA PHE A 171 0.98 -15.44 7.76
C PHE A 171 2.38 -15.69 8.34
N ASP A 172 2.46 -16.71 9.16
CA ASP A 172 3.66 -17.37 9.66
C ASP A 172 3.49 -18.90 9.52
N THR A 173 3.43 -19.65 10.60
CA THR A 173 2.93 -21.04 10.64
C THR A 173 1.40 -21.11 10.60
N SER A 174 0.74 -20.02 10.93
CA SER A 174 -0.70 -19.82 10.91
C SER A 174 -1.07 -18.70 9.94
N VAL A 175 -2.35 -18.63 9.55
CA VAL A 175 -2.87 -17.60 8.65
C VAL A 175 -3.83 -16.71 9.44
N VAL A 176 -3.62 -15.41 9.38
CA VAL A 176 -4.44 -14.39 10.07
C VAL A 176 -5.00 -13.42 9.04
N ASP A 177 -6.32 -13.35 8.93
CA ASP A 177 -7.01 -12.38 8.08
C ASP A 177 -7.14 -11.03 8.81
N LEU A 178 -6.44 -10.03 8.31
CA LEU A 178 -6.42 -8.66 8.83
C LEU A 178 -7.24 -7.68 7.97
N THR A 179 -8.07 -8.20 7.07
CA THR A 179 -8.86 -7.38 6.13
C THR A 179 -9.76 -6.37 6.85
N ALA A 180 -10.32 -6.72 8.00
CA ALA A 180 -11.16 -5.83 8.78
C ALA A 180 -10.39 -4.63 9.37
N ASP A 181 -9.09 -4.79 9.59
CA ASP A 181 -8.22 -3.79 10.23
C ASP A 181 -7.49 -2.90 9.20
N VAL A 182 -7.61 -3.17 7.91
CA VAL A 182 -6.91 -2.43 6.83
C VAL A 182 -7.23 -0.94 6.82
N ALA A 183 -8.41 -0.55 7.31
CA ALA A 183 -8.82 0.85 7.42
C ALA A 183 -7.96 1.66 8.41
N ASP A 184 -7.41 1.02 9.43
CA ASP A 184 -6.51 1.63 10.42
C ASP A 184 -5.16 0.87 10.44
N PRO A 185 -4.17 1.35 9.66
CA PRO A 185 -2.86 0.70 9.56
C PRO A 185 -2.08 0.70 10.87
N VAL A 186 -2.39 1.60 11.81
CA VAL A 186 -1.76 1.63 13.13
C VAL A 186 -2.24 0.44 13.97
N GLU A 187 -3.55 0.25 14.07
CA GLU A 187 -4.11 -0.90 14.79
C GLU A 187 -3.71 -2.22 14.13
N LEU A 188 -3.66 -2.25 12.80
CA LEU A 188 -3.20 -3.39 12.05
C LEU A 188 -1.76 -3.77 12.45
N LEU A 189 -0.82 -2.82 12.42
CA LEU A 189 0.58 -3.07 12.81
C LEU A 189 0.72 -3.47 14.28
N MET A 190 -0.13 -2.94 15.15
CA MET A 190 -0.14 -3.32 16.56
C MET A 190 -0.69 -4.73 16.80
N LYS A 191 -1.55 -5.25 15.91
CA LYS A 191 -2.08 -6.63 15.96
C LYS A 191 -1.15 -7.67 15.36
N VAL A 192 -0.37 -7.32 14.34
CA VAL A 192 0.59 -8.25 13.71
C VAL A 192 1.56 -8.79 14.75
N GLN A 193 1.71 -10.09 14.80
CA GLN A 193 2.71 -10.75 15.64
C GLN A 193 3.91 -11.12 14.78
N LEU A 194 5.07 -10.55 15.11
CA LEU A 194 6.30 -10.82 14.38
C LEU A 194 7.01 -12.03 14.98
N GLY A 195 7.39 -12.97 14.12
CA GLY A 195 8.11 -14.18 14.52
C GLY A 195 7.38 -15.45 14.08
N GLY A 196 7.97 -16.58 14.35
CA GLY A 196 7.44 -17.89 13.94
C GLY A 196 8.11 -18.45 12.68
N GLY A 197 7.67 -19.62 12.26
CA GLY A 197 8.08 -20.22 10.98
C GLY A 197 7.24 -19.67 9.83
N THR A 198 7.46 -20.19 8.62
CA THR A 198 6.79 -19.70 7.41
C THR A 198 6.07 -20.87 6.72
N ASN A 199 4.78 -20.72 6.42
CA ASN A 199 3.98 -21.66 5.65
C ASN A 199 3.26 -20.94 4.51
N ILE A 200 3.98 -20.73 3.42
CA ILE A 200 3.47 -20.03 2.24
C ILE A 200 2.33 -20.81 1.58
N ALA A 201 2.42 -22.14 1.59
CA ALA A 201 1.40 -23.00 0.96
C ALA A 201 0.02 -22.76 1.56
N SER A 202 -0.09 -22.69 2.89
CA SER A 202 -1.35 -22.41 3.59
C SER A 202 -1.88 -21.00 3.30
N ALA A 203 -0.99 -20.01 3.24
CA ALA A 203 -1.36 -18.63 2.92
C ALA A 203 -1.92 -18.52 1.50
N VAL A 204 -1.27 -19.16 0.51
CA VAL A 204 -1.74 -19.18 -0.89
C VAL A 204 -3.08 -19.91 -1.01
N GLU A 205 -3.26 -21.00 -0.27
CA GLU A 205 -4.53 -21.71 -0.25
C GLU A 205 -5.65 -20.83 0.30
N TYR A 206 -5.43 -20.16 1.42
CA TYR A 206 -6.38 -19.23 2.03
C TYR A 206 -6.69 -18.06 1.08
N GLY A 207 -5.65 -17.42 0.52
CA GLY A 207 -5.81 -16.31 -0.44
C GLY A 207 -6.63 -16.72 -1.66
N ARG A 208 -6.46 -17.95 -2.14
CA ARG A 208 -7.26 -18.51 -3.24
C ARG A 208 -8.75 -18.68 -2.86
N GLN A 209 -9.06 -19.05 -1.61
CA GLN A 209 -10.43 -19.18 -1.14
C GLN A 209 -11.18 -17.84 -1.04
N LEU A 210 -10.46 -16.73 -0.84
CA LEU A 210 -11.05 -15.39 -0.83
C LEU A 210 -11.47 -14.88 -2.21
N ILE A 211 -11.03 -15.52 -3.28
CA ILE A 211 -11.25 -15.05 -4.65
C ILE A 211 -12.69 -15.32 -5.09
N GLU A 212 -13.41 -14.24 -5.40
CA GLU A 212 -14.78 -14.31 -5.93
C GLU A 212 -14.80 -14.31 -7.46
N GLN A 213 -13.96 -13.50 -8.11
CA GLN A 213 -13.90 -13.34 -9.56
C GLN A 213 -12.46 -13.49 -10.06
N PRO A 214 -12.03 -14.70 -10.46
CA PRO A 214 -10.65 -14.95 -10.84
C PRO A 214 -10.09 -14.02 -11.92
N ALA A 215 -10.89 -13.71 -12.95
CA ALA A 215 -10.48 -12.81 -14.04
C ALA A 215 -10.25 -11.34 -13.63
N LYS A 216 -10.67 -10.95 -12.42
CA LYS A 216 -10.53 -9.61 -11.86
C LYS A 216 -9.86 -9.62 -10.48
N SER A 217 -9.13 -10.68 -10.19
CA SER A 217 -8.42 -10.83 -8.92
C SER A 217 -6.92 -10.91 -9.14
N VAL A 218 -6.19 -10.34 -8.20
CA VAL A 218 -4.72 -10.40 -8.15
C VAL A 218 -4.32 -10.87 -6.76
N ILE A 219 -3.48 -11.89 -6.69
CA ILE A 219 -2.81 -12.28 -5.45
C ILE A 219 -1.39 -11.75 -5.51
N ILE A 220 -0.98 -11.03 -4.48
CA ILE A 220 0.39 -10.57 -4.27
C ILE A 220 0.94 -11.26 -3.03
N LEU A 221 2.00 -12.03 -3.21
CA LEU A 221 2.74 -12.67 -2.12
C LEU A 221 3.99 -11.84 -1.82
N VAL A 222 4.14 -11.42 -0.57
CA VAL A 222 5.30 -10.70 -0.05
C VAL A 222 6.00 -11.60 0.97
N SER A 223 7.10 -12.21 0.58
CA SER A 223 7.89 -13.15 1.40
C SER A 223 9.31 -13.23 0.84
N ASP A 224 10.27 -13.66 1.66
CA ASP A 224 11.61 -14.03 1.23
C ASP A 224 11.66 -15.43 0.56
N PHE A 225 10.50 -16.07 0.41
CA PHE A 225 10.31 -17.39 -0.17
C PHE A 225 11.00 -18.53 0.58
N TYR A 226 11.35 -18.32 1.85
CA TYR A 226 11.83 -19.39 2.69
C TYR A 226 10.63 -20.22 3.20
N GLU A 227 10.31 -21.30 2.48
CA GLU A 227 9.21 -22.20 2.83
C GLU A 227 9.64 -23.14 3.96
N GLY A 228 9.02 -22.99 5.12
CA GLY A 228 9.24 -23.88 6.27
C GLY A 228 8.44 -25.18 6.20
N GLY A 229 7.50 -25.27 5.25
CA GLY A 229 6.65 -26.43 5.01
C GLY A 229 7.10 -27.28 3.82
N SER A 230 6.13 -27.81 3.09
CA SER A 230 6.37 -28.65 1.91
C SER A 230 6.34 -27.84 0.61
N SER A 231 7.48 -27.70 -0.05
CA SER A 231 7.59 -27.02 -1.37
C SER A 231 6.73 -27.68 -2.45
N SER A 232 6.44 -28.98 -2.33
CA SER A 232 5.51 -29.67 -3.25
C SER A 232 4.06 -29.18 -3.07
N LEU A 233 3.63 -28.94 -1.83
CA LEU A 233 2.32 -28.36 -1.53
C LEU A 233 2.22 -26.92 -2.03
N LEU A 234 3.24 -26.10 -1.80
CA LEU A 234 3.30 -24.75 -2.34
C LEU A 234 3.15 -24.75 -3.86
N THR A 235 3.95 -25.57 -4.55
CA THR A 235 3.87 -25.71 -6.01
C THR A 235 2.47 -26.14 -6.47
N HIS A 236 1.82 -27.04 -5.74
CA HIS A 236 0.46 -27.48 -6.04
C HIS A 236 -0.56 -26.35 -5.89
N GLN A 237 -0.49 -25.55 -4.82
CA GLN A 237 -1.41 -24.43 -4.60
C GLN A 237 -1.21 -23.32 -5.64
N VAL A 238 0.05 -23.01 -5.97
CA VAL A 238 0.35 -22.02 -7.03
C VAL A 238 -0.21 -22.49 -8.38
N LYS A 239 -0.03 -23.76 -8.74
CA LYS A 239 -0.64 -24.33 -9.98
C LYS A 239 -2.16 -24.18 -10.00
N LYS A 240 -2.85 -24.38 -8.87
CA LYS A 240 -4.29 -24.15 -8.77
C LYS A 240 -4.65 -22.69 -9.01
N CYS A 241 -3.87 -21.74 -8.49
CA CYS A 241 -4.08 -20.33 -8.76
C CYS A 241 -3.91 -19.98 -10.25
N VAL A 242 -2.86 -20.52 -10.90
CA VAL A 242 -2.63 -20.33 -12.34
C VAL A 242 -3.80 -20.88 -13.17
N GLN A 243 -4.33 -22.05 -12.82
CA GLN A 243 -5.50 -22.65 -13.50
C GLN A 243 -6.77 -21.80 -13.39
N LEU A 244 -6.90 -20.96 -12.36
CA LEU A 244 -8.01 -20.01 -12.21
C LEU A 244 -7.85 -18.77 -13.09
N SER A 245 -6.83 -18.67 -13.94
CA SER A 245 -6.53 -17.50 -14.79
C SER A 245 -6.30 -16.21 -13.99
N LEU A 246 -5.70 -16.33 -12.80
CA LEU A 246 -5.28 -15.18 -12.00
C LEU A 246 -4.12 -14.45 -12.69
N ILE A 247 -4.12 -13.12 -12.59
CA ILE A 247 -2.99 -12.31 -13.03
C ILE A 247 -1.91 -12.40 -11.94
N HIS A 248 -0.72 -12.86 -12.33
CA HIS A 248 0.45 -12.92 -11.47
C HIS A 248 1.37 -11.73 -11.76
N ILE A 249 1.77 -11.05 -10.72
CA ILE A 249 2.75 -9.97 -10.78
C ILE A 249 3.85 -10.28 -9.77
#